data_999d79f4c89f7a2b59453476312db901
#
_entry.id   999d79f4c89f7a2b59453476312db901
#
_cell.length_a   1.000
_cell.length_b   1.000
_cell.length_c   1.000
_cell.angle_alpha   90.00
_cell.angle_beta   90.00
_cell.angle_gamma   90.00
#
_symmetry.space_group_name_H-M   'P 1'
#
loop_
_entity.id
_entity.type
_entity.pdbx_description
1 polymer ?
#
loop_
_entity_poly.entity_id
_entity_poly.type
_entity_poly.pdbx_seq_one_letter_code
_entity_poly.pdbx_strand_id
1 'polypeptide(L)'
;RNHLGIIGPIPLSEFEPASIAAKIAANPFAREALNKKPRILTLTQGTYDGILYNVEMIKEKLGSTIDNLHFDEAWLPHASFHDFYENMHAIGENRPRPQEPLIFATHSTHKLLAGLSQASQIVVQESETRQLDRNIFNEAFLMHTSTSPQYAIIASCDVAAQMMEPPGGTALVEESIRESMDFRRAMRKVASDYGKDEWWFKVWGPPRLVHDDIGEQEDWLLEPDDEWHGFANISEGFTMLDPIKATIITPGLEISGEFGERGIPAGLVSKYLAEHGIVVEKTGLYSFFIMFTIGITKGRWNTLVTALQQFKDDYDRNQPLWRCMPDFVKQYPRYEKMGLGDLCQLAHEAYRRHDLARITTEVYLSEMEAALRPADAFNKMTRREIERVDIDALEGRITAVLLTPYPPGIPLLIPGERFNRTIVEYLQFACEFNASFPGFETIVHGLSMEQREDGSIRYYVDCLVDK
;
A
#
# COMPACT_ATOMS: atom_id res chain seq x y z
N ARG A 1 5.79 -4.94 7.56
CA ARG A 1 4.96 -5.80 6.70
C ARG A 1 4.83 -7.17 7.36
N ASN A 2 3.62 -7.74 7.38
CA ASN A 2 3.40 -9.12 7.85
C ASN A 2 3.53 -10.12 6.68
N HIS A 3 3.46 -11.42 6.96
CA HIS A 3 3.60 -12.46 5.94
C HIS A 3 2.46 -12.50 4.90
N LEU A 4 1.29 -11.96 5.21
CA LEU A 4 0.21 -11.75 4.24
C LEU A 4 0.48 -10.60 3.27
N GLY A 5 1.60 -9.91 3.42
CA GLY A 5 1.97 -8.77 2.59
C GLY A 5 1.29 -7.45 2.96
N ILE A 6 0.59 -7.41 4.09
CA ILE A 6 -0.04 -6.19 4.62
C ILE A 6 1.05 -5.27 5.17
N ILE A 7 0.98 -3.99 4.80
CA ILE A 7 1.98 -2.99 5.17
C ILE A 7 1.73 -2.53 6.60
N GLY A 8 2.67 -2.79 7.48
CA GLY A 8 2.61 -2.41 8.89
C GLY A 8 3.09 -0.99 9.19
N PRO A 9 2.88 -0.51 10.42
CA PRO A 9 3.32 0.79 10.86
C PRO A 9 4.83 0.84 11.11
N ILE A 10 5.35 2.07 11.13
CA ILE A 10 6.66 2.38 11.70
C ILE A 10 6.50 2.37 13.22
N PRO A 11 7.36 1.67 13.99
CA PRO A 11 7.28 1.70 15.45
C PRO A 11 7.41 3.11 16.03
N LEU A 12 6.69 3.42 17.10
CA LEU A 12 6.74 4.72 17.75
C LEU A 12 8.15 5.11 18.23
N SER A 13 8.97 4.12 18.60
CA SER A 13 10.37 4.33 18.99
C SER A 13 11.25 4.93 17.89
N GLU A 14 10.85 4.78 16.62
CA GLU A 14 11.59 5.35 15.49
C GLU A 14 11.43 6.87 15.37
N PHE A 15 10.44 7.43 16.05
CA PHE A 15 10.22 8.88 16.16
C PHE A 15 10.97 9.52 17.35
N GLU A 16 11.69 8.73 18.15
CA GLU A 16 12.56 9.29 19.17
C GLU A 16 13.69 10.10 18.54
N PRO A 17 14.02 11.30 19.08
CA PRO A 17 15.12 12.12 18.54
C PRO A 17 16.45 11.39 18.44
N ALA A 18 16.74 10.49 19.40
CA ALA A 18 17.95 9.68 19.41
C ALA A 18 17.98 8.66 18.24
N SER A 19 16.84 8.03 17.92
CA SER A 19 16.73 7.10 16.78
C SER A 19 16.96 7.84 15.46
N ILE A 20 16.36 9.02 15.30
CA ILE A 20 16.55 9.86 14.10
C ILE A 20 18.02 10.28 13.97
N ALA A 21 18.65 10.74 15.06
CA ALA A 21 20.05 11.12 15.06
C ALA A 21 20.97 9.95 14.70
N ALA A 22 20.69 8.75 15.22
CA ALA A 22 21.44 7.54 14.90
C ALA A 22 21.34 7.18 13.40
N LYS A 23 20.13 7.28 12.81
CA LYS A 23 19.93 7.03 11.38
C LYS A 23 20.64 8.05 10.49
N ILE A 24 20.63 9.33 10.88
CA ILE A 24 21.40 10.38 10.18
C ILE A 24 22.90 10.06 10.27
N ALA A 25 23.41 9.65 11.43
CA ALA A 25 24.80 9.33 11.61
C ALA A 25 25.24 8.08 10.81
N ALA A 26 24.36 7.10 10.66
CA ALA A 26 24.61 5.90 9.87
C ALA A 26 24.57 6.16 8.35
N ASN A 27 23.93 7.25 7.90
CA ASN A 27 23.79 7.54 6.47
C ASN A 27 25.11 8.08 5.88
N PRO A 28 25.75 7.39 4.93
CA PRO A 28 27.04 7.79 4.37
C PRO A 28 27.02 9.15 3.66
N PHE A 29 25.86 9.63 3.22
CA PHE A 29 25.67 10.89 2.52
C PHE A 29 25.26 12.06 3.44
N ALA A 30 25.01 11.80 4.72
CA ALA A 30 24.56 12.80 5.68
C ALA A 30 25.66 13.36 6.59
N ARG A 31 26.93 13.15 6.26
CA ARG A 31 28.09 13.58 7.10
C ARG A 31 28.06 15.07 7.45
N GLU A 32 27.63 15.92 6.51
CA GLU A 32 27.53 17.36 6.72
C GLU A 32 26.31 17.78 7.56
N ALA A 33 25.40 16.84 7.85
CA ALA A 33 24.17 17.06 8.61
C ALA A 33 24.25 16.57 10.06
N LEU A 34 25.34 15.95 10.48
CA LEU A 34 25.48 15.28 11.79
C LEU A 34 25.13 16.15 13.00
N ASN A 35 25.34 17.48 12.89
CA ASN A 35 25.08 18.44 13.96
C ASN A 35 24.02 19.47 13.56
N LYS A 36 23.23 19.19 12.54
CA LYS A 36 22.18 20.09 12.06
C LYS A 36 20.82 19.58 12.48
N LYS A 37 19.95 20.49 12.89
CA LYS A 37 18.54 20.17 13.11
C LYS A 37 17.90 19.74 11.77
N PRO A 38 17.20 18.59 11.71
CA PRO A 38 16.47 18.22 10.51
C PRO A 38 15.43 19.28 10.14
N ARG A 39 15.42 19.68 8.84
CA ARG A 39 14.53 20.70 8.35
C ARG A 39 13.09 20.24 8.17
N ILE A 40 12.92 18.99 7.77
CA ILE A 40 11.61 18.39 7.53
C ILE A 40 11.67 16.88 7.78
N LEU A 41 10.62 16.37 8.41
CA LEU A 41 10.31 14.96 8.45
C LEU A 41 9.01 14.75 7.66
N THR A 42 9.05 13.87 6.65
CA THR A 42 7.88 13.46 5.89
C THR A 42 7.46 12.07 6.29
N LEU A 43 6.17 11.91 6.62
CA LEU A 43 5.55 10.64 6.98
C LEU A 43 4.30 10.42 6.15
N THR A 44 4.15 9.24 5.55
CA THR A 44 2.87 8.80 5.01
C THR A 44 1.96 8.43 6.19
N GLN A 45 0.92 9.23 6.42
CA GLN A 45 0.05 9.13 7.60
C GLN A 45 -0.80 7.85 7.62
N GLY A 46 -1.16 7.33 6.47
CA GLY A 46 -1.89 6.08 6.37
C GLY A 46 -1.18 5.09 5.46
N THR A 47 -0.95 3.85 5.92
CA THR A 47 -0.44 2.80 5.04
C THR A 47 -1.49 2.47 3.97
N TYR A 48 -1.05 1.84 2.88
CA TYR A 48 -1.95 1.42 1.81
C TYR A 48 -3.08 0.51 2.33
N ASP A 49 -2.77 -0.36 3.29
CA ASP A 49 -3.72 -1.29 3.91
C ASP A 49 -4.59 -0.67 5.02
N GLY A 50 -4.40 0.62 5.30
CA GLY A 50 -5.27 1.38 6.18
C GLY A 50 -4.82 1.54 7.62
N ILE A 51 -3.55 1.32 7.93
CA ILE A 51 -3.05 1.60 9.28
C ILE A 51 -2.71 3.08 9.38
N LEU A 52 -3.35 3.76 10.32
CA LEU A 52 -3.19 5.18 10.63
C LEU A 52 -2.36 5.35 11.90
N TYR A 53 -1.70 6.49 12.03
CA TYR A 53 -0.90 6.85 13.21
C TYR A 53 -1.61 7.90 14.06
N ASN A 54 -1.48 7.80 15.38
CA ASN A 54 -1.78 8.88 16.30
C ASN A 54 -0.73 9.99 16.12
N VAL A 55 -1.12 11.05 15.43
CA VAL A 55 -0.20 12.15 15.07
C VAL A 55 0.22 12.99 16.26
N GLU A 56 -0.61 13.07 17.30
CA GLU A 56 -0.26 13.83 18.50
C GLU A 56 0.90 13.15 19.26
N MET A 57 0.91 11.82 19.33
CA MET A 57 2.04 11.08 19.90
C MET A 57 3.34 11.32 19.11
N ILE A 58 3.26 11.43 17.79
CA ILE A 58 4.43 11.74 16.93
C ILE A 58 4.91 13.17 17.19
N LYS A 59 4.00 14.14 17.23
CA LYS A 59 4.31 15.54 17.51
C LYS A 59 4.96 15.71 18.88
N GLU A 60 4.43 15.03 19.90
CA GLU A 60 4.97 15.02 21.26
C GLU A 60 6.40 14.46 21.30
N LYS A 61 6.64 13.32 20.66
CA LYS A 61 7.96 12.68 20.57
C LYS A 61 9.00 13.56 19.90
N LEU A 62 8.63 14.18 18.80
CA LEU A 62 9.54 15.00 17.99
C LEU A 62 9.79 16.38 18.62
N GLY A 63 8.77 16.96 19.26
CA GLY A 63 8.87 18.26 19.92
C GLY A 63 9.55 19.33 19.03
N SER A 64 10.57 20.01 19.57
CA SER A 64 11.35 21.04 18.88
C SER A 64 12.52 20.51 18.03
N THR A 65 12.67 19.18 17.92
CA THR A 65 13.82 18.58 17.21
C THR A 65 13.78 18.70 15.71
N ILE A 66 12.65 19.04 15.13
CA ILE A 66 12.41 19.18 13.70
C ILE A 66 11.76 20.53 13.39
N ASP A 67 12.15 21.15 12.29
CA ASP A 67 11.58 22.44 11.90
C ASP A 67 10.17 22.33 11.29
N ASN A 68 9.92 21.30 10.51
CA ASN A 68 8.66 21.10 9.84
C ASN A 68 8.29 19.61 9.84
N LEU A 69 7.00 19.32 10.04
CA LEU A 69 6.42 17.99 9.88
C LEU A 69 5.51 18.01 8.66
N HIS A 70 5.71 17.08 7.76
CA HIS A 70 4.85 16.87 6.61
C HIS A 70 4.20 15.50 6.69
N PHE A 71 2.89 15.48 6.75
CA PHE A 71 2.08 14.26 6.70
C PHE A 71 1.50 14.11 5.29
N ASP A 72 1.89 13.04 4.62
CA ASP A 72 1.24 12.64 3.38
C ASP A 72 -0.07 11.91 3.74
N GLU A 73 -1.16 12.66 3.63
CA GLU A 73 -2.53 12.23 3.87
C GLU A 73 -3.30 12.04 2.56
N ALA A 74 -2.59 11.67 1.49
CA ALA A 74 -3.22 11.48 0.18
C ALA A 74 -4.40 10.50 0.19
N TRP A 75 -4.41 9.55 1.14
CA TRP A 75 -5.45 8.55 1.34
C TRP A 75 -6.30 8.80 2.58
N LEU A 76 -6.25 10.02 3.16
CA LEU A 76 -6.92 10.35 4.41
C LEU A 76 -7.63 11.72 4.42
N PRO A 77 -8.03 12.30 3.28
CA PRO A 77 -8.65 13.63 3.28
C PRO A 77 -10.03 13.67 3.94
N HIS A 78 -10.66 12.54 4.20
CA HIS A 78 -11.97 12.41 4.85
C HIS A 78 -11.89 12.47 6.38
N ALA A 79 -10.75 12.17 6.97
CA ALA A 79 -10.61 11.95 8.41
C ALA A 79 -10.97 13.19 9.26
N SER A 80 -10.64 14.39 8.80
CA SER A 80 -10.92 15.63 9.52
C SER A 80 -12.42 15.97 9.65
N PHE A 81 -13.31 15.24 8.97
CA PHE A 81 -14.75 15.50 8.96
C PHE A 81 -15.56 14.58 9.88
N HIS A 82 -14.90 13.71 10.65
CA HIS A 82 -15.58 12.80 11.56
C HIS A 82 -14.75 12.55 12.83
N ASP A 83 -15.36 12.70 14.00
CA ASP A 83 -14.72 12.59 15.31
C ASP A 83 -14.08 11.21 15.56
N PHE A 84 -14.56 10.18 14.87
CA PHE A 84 -13.97 8.84 14.89
C PHE A 84 -12.45 8.83 14.58
N TYR A 85 -11.97 9.78 13.80
CA TYR A 85 -10.55 9.90 13.43
C TYR A 85 -9.79 10.90 14.32
N GLU A 86 -10.31 11.24 15.50
CA GLU A 86 -9.62 12.14 16.41
C GLU A 86 -8.19 11.68 16.65
N ASN A 87 -7.22 12.61 16.58
CA ASN A 87 -5.78 12.36 16.67
C ASN A 87 -5.16 11.48 15.57
N MET A 88 -5.93 10.96 14.61
CA MET A 88 -5.44 10.11 13.52
C MET A 88 -5.20 10.88 12.21
N HIS A 89 -5.29 12.19 12.22
CA HIS A 89 -4.95 13.06 11.08
C HIS A 89 -4.15 14.29 11.53
N ALA A 90 -3.36 14.88 10.62
CA ALA A 90 -2.31 15.85 10.98
C ALA A 90 -2.83 17.15 11.59
N ILE A 91 -3.92 17.70 11.09
CA ILE A 91 -4.42 19.03 11.46
C ILE A 91 -5.88 18.92 11.86
N GLY A 92 -6.19 19.29 13.10
CA GLY A 92 -7.55 19.34 13.67
C GLY A 92 -7.90 20.75 14.11
N GLU A 93 -9.15 21.17 13.92
CA GLU A 93 -9.63 22.52 14.20
C GLU A 93 -9.47 22.90 15.69
N ASN A 94 -9.76 21.97 16.59
CA ASN A 94 -9.75 22.17 18.03
C ASN A 94 -8.44 21.72 18.72
N ARG A 95 -7.43 21.33 17.96
CA ARG A 95 -6.16 20.86 18.52
C ARG A 95 -5.20 22.02 18.77
N PRO A 96 -4.42 21.97 19.87
CA PRO A 96 -3.42 23.00 20.15
C PRO A 96 -2.38 23.08 19.01
N ARG A 97 -1.93 24.28 18.73
CA ARG A 97 -0.82 24.46 17.80
C ARG A 97 0.45 23.87 18.39
N PRO A 98 1.29 23.19 17.60
CA PRO A 98 2.60 22.76 18.07
C PRO A 98 3.47 23.97 18.43
N GLN A 99 4.38 23.81 19.37
CA GLN A 99 5.20 24.92 19.85
C GLN A 99 6.14 25.45 18.76
N GLU A 100 6.87 24.60 18.06
CA GLU A 100 7.88 25.01 17.06
C GLU A 100 7.62 24.53 15.64
N PRO A 101 7.30 23.26 15.35
CA PRO A 101 7.23 22.81 13.97
C PRO A 101 6.01 23.37 13.24
N LEU A 102 6.20 23.77 11.98
CA LEU A 102 5.09 23.96 11.06
C LEU A 102 4.58 22.58 10.64
N ILE A 103 3.28 22.41 10.56
CA ILE A 103 2.65 21.16 10.10
C ILE A 103 2.12 21.38 8.69
N PHE A 104 2.48 20.46 7.79
CA PHE A 104 1.97 20.40 6.44
C PHE A 104 1.21 19.08 6.28
N ALA A 105 0.04 19.10 5.67
CA ALA A 105 -0.69 17.92 5.26
C ALA A 105 -0.99 18.00 3.76
N THR A 106 -0.72 16.92 3.03
CA THR A 106 -1.03 16.82 1.60
C THR A 106 -2.19 15.87 1.39
N HIS A 107 -3.28 16.35 0.81
CA HIS A 107 -4.49 15.59 0.52
C HIS A 107 -4.66 15.37 -0.97
N SER A 108 -4.93 14.13 -1.39
CA SER A 108 -5.45 13.85 -2.72
C SER A 108 -6.98 13.90 -2.68
N THR A 109 -7.54 15.09 -2.90
CA THR A 109 -9.00 15.32 -2.86
C THR A 109 -9.76 14.39 -3.80
N HIS A 110 -9.13 14.02 -4.94
CA HIS A 110 -9.73 13.14 -5.95
C HIS A 110 -9.83 11.66 -5.52
N LYS A 111 -9.16 11.24 -4.45
CA LYS A 111 -9.17 9.81 -4.06
C LYS A 111 -10.38 9.45 -3.19
N LEU A 112 -10.69 10.27 -2.20
CA LEU A 112 -11.70 9.96 -1.19
C LEU A 112 -12.78 11.02 -1.03
N LEU A 113 -12.56 12.22 -1.58
CA LEU A 113 -13.58 13.26 -1.67
C LEU A 113 -14.07 13.39 -3.13
N ALA A 114 -15.01 14.28 -3.38
CA ALA A 114 -15.63 14.43 -4.70
C ALA A 114 -14.80 15.23 -5.74
N GLY A 115 -13.48 15.32 -5.57
CA GLY A 115 -12.60 16.00 -6.52
C GLY A 115 -12.38 15.20 -7.81
N LEU A 116 -12.24 15.90 -8.94
CA LEU A 116 -11.81 15.29 -10.20
C LEU A 116 -10.36 14.79 -10.10
N SER A 117 -9.98 13.82 -10.94
CA SER A 117 -8.60 13.31 -11.00
C SER A 117 -7.59 14.45 -11.08
N GLN A 118 -6.50 14.34 -10.32
CA GLN A 118 -5.45 15.34 -10.07
C GLN A 118 -5.83 16.44 -9.04
N ALA A 119 -7.06 16.51 -8.56
CA ALA A 119 -7.41 17.42 -7.48
C ALA A 119 -6.63 17.08 -6.20
N SER A 120 -5.88 18.05 -5.67
CA SER A 120 -5.10 17.90 -4.44
C SER A 120 -5.02 19.21 -3.68
N GLN A 121 -4.70 19.14 -2.40
CA GLN A 121 -4.61 20.29 -1.51
C GLN A 121 -3.40 20.15 -0.59
N ILE A 122 -2.82 21.28 -0.22
CA ILE A 122 -1.83 21.39 0.84
C ILE A 122 -2.48 22.21 1.96
N VAL A 123 -2.61 21.61 3.14
CA VAL A 123 -3.11 22.28 4.34
C VAL A 123 -1.92 22.56 5.25
N VAL A 124 -1.88 23.75 5.84
CA VAL A 124 -0.77 24.20 6.68
C VAL A 124 -1.29 24.71 8.02
N GLN A 125 -0.72 24.18 9.11
CA GLN A 125 -0.93 24.72 10.45
C GLN A 125 0.35 25.41 10.92
N GLU A 126 0.25 26.71 11.23
CA GLU A 126 1.31 27.46 11.85
C GLU A 126 1.54 27.04 13.30
N SER A 127 2.77 27.16 13.78
CA SER A 127 3.10 26.88 15.18
C SER A 127 2.87 28.12 16.06
N GLU A 128 3.07 27.95 17.37
CA GLU A 128 2.99 29.09 18.30
C GLU A 128 4.11 30.13 18.05
N THR A 129 5.28 29.67 17.67
CA THR A 129 6.50 30.50 17.54
C THR A 129 6.90 30.80 16.10
N ARG A 130 6.34 30.07 15.12
CA ARG A 130 6.70 30.20 13.69
C ARG A 130 5.47 30.39 12.82
N GLN A 131 5.56 31.34 11.92
CA GLN A 131 4.56 31.60 10.89
C GLN A 131 5.11 31.24 9.50
N LEU A 132 4.20 30.88 8.60
CA LEU A 132 4.53 30.62 7.20
C LEU A 132 4.77 31.98 6.49
N ASP A 133 5.93 32.15 5.87
CA ASP A 133 6.13 33.23 4.93
C ASP A 133 5.35 32.92 3.65
N ARG A 134 4.19 33.56 3.49
CA ARG A 134 3.29 33.30 2.37
C ARG A 134 3.90 33.67 1.02
N ASN A 135 4.79 34.65 0.96
CA ASN A 135 5.43 35.05 -0.30
C ASN A 135 6.43 33.98 -0.72
N ILE A 136 7.29 33.53 0.19
CA ILE A 136 8.26 32.46 -0.08
C ILE A 136 7.53 31.16 -0.43
N PHE A 137 6.47 30.83 0.30
CA PHE A 137 5.67 29.64 0.01
C PHE A 137 5.03 29.71 -1.39
N ASN A 138 4.46 30.87 -1.76
CA ASN A 138 3.84 31.06 -3.06
C ASN A 138 4.86 30.95 -4.20
N GLU A 139 6.05 31.54 -4.06
CA GLU A 139 7.12 31.39 -5.04
C GLU A 139 7.54 29.92 -5.20
N ALA A 140 7.73 29.19 -4.10
CA ALA A 140 8.03 27.77 -4.14
C ALA A 140 6.90 26.96 -4.78
N PHE A 141 5.64 27.28 -4.46
CA PHE A 141 4.47 26.65 -5.05
C PHE A 141 4.43 26.86 -6.57
N LEU A 142 4.60 28.08 -7.04
CA LEU A 142 4.60 28.43 -8.47
C LEU A 142 5.72 27.73 -9.26
N MET A 143 6.87 27.49 -8.63
CA MET A 143 7.97 26.76 -9.24
C MET A 143 7.65 25.27 -9.49
N HIS A 144 6.71 24.68 -8.76
CA HIS A 144 6.41 23.24 -8.78
C HIS A 144 5.01 22.91 -9.31
N THR A 145 4.22 23.93 -9.67
CA THR A 145 2.87 23.75 -10.21
C THR A 145 2.77 24.18 -11.66
N SER A 146 1.67 23.78 -12.32
CA SER A 146 1.37 24.24 -13.66
C SER A 146 1.01 25.73 -13.66
N THR A 147 1.51 26.46 -14.65
CA THR A 147 1.11 27.86 -14.91
C THR A 147 -0.25 27.96 -15.61
N SER A 148 -0.83 26.83 -16.02
CA SER A 148 -2.13 26.75 -16.72
C SER A 148 -3.13 25.98 -15.87
N PRO A 149 -3.81 26.65 -14.91
CA PRO A 149 -4.73 26.00 -14.00
C PRO A 149 -5.94 25.44 -14.74
N GLN A 150 -6.35 24.23 -14.35
CA GLN A 150 -7.55 23.59 -14.85
C GLN A 150 -8.75 23.99 -13.97
N TYR A 151 -9.57 24.93 -14.45
CA TYR A 151 -10.71 25.43 -13.67
C TYR A 151 -11.70 24.36 -13.27
N ALA A 152 -11.90 23.32 -14.09
CA ALA A 152 -12.78 22.20 -13.72
C ALA A 152 -12.26 21.44 -12.49
N ILE A 153 -10.94 21.25 -12.36
CA ILE A 153 -10.32 20.61 -11.20
C ILE A 153 -10.47 21.49 -9.96
N ILE A 154 -10.18 22.81 -10.09
CA ILE A 154 -10.36 23.77 -8.99
C ILE A 154 -11.81 23.82 -8.52
N ALA A 155 -12.76 23.94 -9.45
CA ALA A 155 -14.18 23.91 -9.13
C ALA A 155 -14.61 22.62 -8.44
N SER A 156 -14.03 21.49 -8.83
CA SER A 156 -14.33 20.20 -8.16
C SER A 156 -13.82 20.18 -6.71
N CYS A 157 -12.70 20.83 -6.41
CA CYS A 157 -12.25 20.98 -5.02
C CYS A 157 -13.20 21.83 -4.19
N ASP A 158 -13.73 22.92 -4.79
CA ASP A 158 -14.70 23.81 -4.14
C ASP A 158 -16.02 23.07 -3.87
N VAL A 159 -16.52 22.30 -4.85
CA VAL A 159 -17.70 21.45 -4.67
C VAL A 159 -17.44 20.39 -3.60
N ALA A 160 -16.28 19.74 -3.60
CA ALA A 160 -15.93 18.77 -2.57
C ALA A 160 -15.91 19.40 -1.17
N ALA A 161 -15.35 20.60 -1.03
CA ALA A 161 -15.34 21.33 0.23
C ALA A 161 -16.77 21.64 0.71
N GLN A 162 -17.64 22.10 -0.20
CA GLN A 162 -19.05 22.39 0.10
C GLN A 162 -19.82 21.14 0.53
N MET A 163 -19.57 19.99 -0.09
CA MET A 163 -20.18 18.71 0.30
C MET A 163 -19.75 18.28 1.72
N MET A 164 -18.54 18.65 2.12
CA MET A 164 -17.96 18.29 3.41
C MET A 164 -18.27 19.29 4.52
N GLU A 165 -18.96 20.41 4.23
CA GLU A 165 -19.44 21.32 5.27
C GLU A 165 -20.42 20.63 6.22
N PRO A 166 -20.33 20.91 7.55
CA PRO A 166 -21.23 20.31 8.52
C PRO A 166 -22.71 20.59 8.25
N PRO A 167 -23.63 19.61 8.39
CA PRO A 167 -23.38 18.23 8.87
C PRO A 167 -23.04 17.24 7.74
N GLY A 168 -22.89 17.69 6.49
CA GLY A 168 -22.75 16.84 5.30
C GLY A 168 -21.54 15.92 5.38
N GLY A 169 -20.36 16.46 5.72
CA GLY A 169 -19.11 15.70 5.79
C GLY A 169 -19.19 14.55 6.79
N THR A 170 -19.61 14.82 8.01
CA THR A 170 -19.78 13.79 9.04
C THR A 170 -20.72 12.68 8.57
N ALA A 171 -21.89 13.03 8.00
CA ALA A 171 -22.84 12.04 7.53
C ALA A 171 -22.27 11.16 6.39
N LEU A 172 -21.55 11.76 5.44
CA LEU A 172 -20.94 11.04 4.31
C LEU A 172 -19.82 10.08 4.76
N VAL A 173 -19.00 10.49 5.71
CA VAL A 173 -17.94 9.64 6.25
C VAL A 173 -18.55 8.52 7.08
N GLU A 174 -19.52 8.80 7.93
CA GLU A 174 -20.21 7.79 8.73
C GLU A 174 -20.92 6.76 7.84
N GLU A 175 -21.57 7.18 6.75
CA GLU A 175 -22.16 6.25 5.78
C GLU A 175 -21.11 5.30 5.19
N SER A 176 -19.94 5.81 4.82
CA SER A 176 -18.84 4.97 4.30
C SER A 176 -18.36 3.95 5.33
N ILE A 177 -18.23 4.33 6.60
CA ILE A 177 -17.87 3.43 7.69
C ILE A 177 -18.96 2.37 7.90
N ARG A 178 -20.24 2.77 7.91
CA ARG A 178 -21.38 1.85 8.07
C ARG A 178 -21.45 0.83 6.94
N GLU A 179 -21.28 1.24 5.69
CA GLU A 179 -21.25 0.32 4.54
C GLU A 179 -20.08 -0.69 4.63
N SER A 180 -18.91 -0.26 5.13
CA SER A 180 -17.81 -1.17 5.40
C SER A 180 -18.13 -2.17 6.52
N MET A 181 -18.81 -1.74 7.57
CA MET A 181 -19.25 -2.64 8.65
C MET A 181 -20.32 -3.63 8.17
N ASP A 182 -21.27 -3.18 7.34
CA ASP A 182 -22.28 -4.04 6.74
C ASP A 182 -21.64 -5.13 5.85
N PHE A 183 -20.64 -4.74 5.06
CA PHE A 183 -19.85 -5.70 4.28
C PHE A 183 -19.14 -6.72 5.19
N ARG A 184 -18.46 -6.29 6.26
CA ARG A 184 -17.78 -7.17 7.21
C ARG A 184 -18.77 -8.16 7.87
N ARG A 185 -19.96 -7.67 8.23
CA ARG A 185 -21.05 -8.52 8.75
C ARG A 185 -21.54 -9.53 7.72
N ALA A 186 -21.74 -9.10 6.47
CA ALA A 186 -22.15 -9.98 5.38
C ALA A 186 -21.12 -11.10 5.16
N MET A 187 -19.84 -10.78 5.14
CA MET A 187 -18.76 -11.75 4.97
C MET A 187 -18.73 -12.78 6.13
N ARG A 188 -18.91 -12.34 7.37
CA ARG A 188 -19.01 -13.24 8.54
C ARG A 188 -20.26 -14.11 8.50
N LYS A 189 -21.40 -13.54 8.06
CA LYS A 189 -22.64 -14.31 7.91
C LYS A 189 -22.48 -15.42 6.88
N VAL A 190 -21.91 -15.12 5.72
CA VAL A 190 -21.63 -16.15 4.70
C VAL A 190 -20.71 -17.26 5.25
N ALA A 191 -19.66 -16.90 5.98
CA ALA A 191 -18.80 -17.87 6.65
C ALA A 191 -19.58 -18.79 7.62
N SER A 192 -20.49 -18.20 8.40
CA SER A 192 -21.36 -18.97 9.32
C SER A 192 -22.35 -19.87 8.60
N ASP A 193 -22.89 -19.42 7.46
CA ASP A 193 -23.86 -20.18 6.66
C ASP A 193 -23.21 -21.40 5.98
N TYR A 194 -21.93 -21.31 5.59
CA TYR A 194 -21.17 -22.47 5.09
C TYR A 194 -20.79 -23.47 6.19
N GLY A 195 -20.53 -22.99 7.40
CA GLY A 195 -20.15 -23.83 8.54
C GLY A 195 -18.64 -23.88 8.80
N LYS A 196 -18.25 -24.47 9.93
CA LYS A 196 -16.87 -24.46 10.44
C LYS A 196 -15.87 -25.28 9.62
N ASP A 197 -16.36 -26.30 8.92
CA ASP A 197 -15.52 -27.22 8.14
C ASP A 197 -15.30 -26.76 6.69
N GLU A 198 -15.98 -25.65 6.30
CA GLU A 198 -15.88 -25.07 4.98
C GLU A 198 -14.98 -23.86 4.97
N TRP A 199 -14.20 -23.71 3.90
CA TRP A 199 -13.38 -22.53 3.73
C TRP A 199 -14.19 -21.32 3.24
N TRP A 200 -13.76 -20.12 3.65
CA TRP A 200 -14.28 -18.85 3.17
C TRP A 200 -13.21 -17.78 3.27
N PHE A 201 -13.43 -16.67 2.57
CA PHE A 201 -12.62 -15.47 2.66
C PHE A 201 -12.80 -14.77 4.00
N LYS A 202 -11.72 -14.23 4.56
CA LYS A 202 -11.76 -13.49 5.83
C LYS A 202 -11.49 -12.01 5.57
N VAL A 203 -12.20 -11.12 6.24
CA VAL A 203 -11.85 -9.69 6.25
C VAL A 203 -10.88 -9.46 7.40
N TRP A 204 -9.69 -8.97 7.07
CA TRP A 204 -8.67 -8.66 8.05
C TRP A 204 -9.09 -7.48 8.93
N GLY A 205 -8.87 -7.60 10.24
CA GLY A 205 -9.22 -6.57 11.21
C GLY A 205 -9.39 -7.14 12.62
N PRO A 206 -9.57 -6.27 13.62
CA PRO A 206 -9.74 -6.70 15.00
C PRO A 206 -10.89 -7.69 15.18
N PRO A 207 -10.67 -8.83 15.89
CA PRO A 207 -11.71 -9.81 16.11
C PRO A 207 -12.87 -9.31 17.00
N ARG A 208 -12.64 -8.21 17.74
CA ARG A 208 -13.65 -7.54 18.58
C ARG A 208 -14.71 -6.76 17.79
N LEU A 209 -14.52 -6.54 16.50
CA LEU A 209 -15.50 -5.89 15.62
C LEU A 209 -16.68 -6.80 15.28
N VAL A 210 -17.39 -7.28 16.31
CA VAL A 210 -18.54 -8.20 16.15
C VAL A 210 -19.90 -7.52 16.35
N HIS A 211 -19.89 -6.26 16.78
CA HIS A 211 -21.11 -5.48 17.08
C HIS A 211 -21.81 -4.99 15.80
N ASP A 212 -23.07 -4.58 15.96
CA ASP A 212 -23.91 -4.13 14.82
C ASP A 212 -23.71 -2.67 14.45
N ASP A 213 -22.94 -1.91 15.23
CA ASP A 213 -22.55 -0.51 14.97
C ASP A 213 -21.11 -0.41 14.49
N ILE A 214 -20.64 0.82 14.27
CA ILE A 214 -19.26 1.09 13.84
C ILE A 214 -18.24 0.88 14.99
N GLY A 215 -18.69 0.70 16.22
CA GLY A 215 -17.84 0.67 17.42
C GLY A 215 -17.26 2.03 17.75
N GLU A 216 -16.44 2.05 18.80
CA GLU A 216 -15.64 3.22 19.18
C GLU A 216 -14.26 3.15 18.50
N GLN A 217 -13.52 4.25 18.48
CA GLN A 217 -12.17 4.31 17.89
C GLN A 217 -11.25 3.24 18.50
N GLU A 218 -11.37 3.00 19.81
CA GLU A 218 -10.58 2.02 20.58
C GLU A 218 -10.75 0.60 20.07
N ASP A 219 -11.91 0.26 19.51
CA ASP A 219 -12.14 -1.07 18.92
C ASP A 219 -11.29 -1.34 17.69
N TRP A 220 -10.75 -0.31 17.06
CA TRP A 220 -9.96 -0.36 15.84
C TRP A 220 -8.46 -0.19 16.06
N LEU A 221 -8.04 0.07 17.28
CA LEU A 221 -6.61 0.17 17.63
C LEU A 221 -5.92 -1.18 17.42
N LEU A 222 -4.66 -1.13 17.03
CA LEU A 222 -3.77 -2.28 17.05
C LEU A 222 -3.13 -2.35 18.43
N GLU A 223 -3.44 -3.40 19.18
CA GLU A 223 -2.90 -3.60 20.51
C GLU A 223 -1.64 -4.46 20.48
N PRO A 224 -0.65 -4.24 21.36
CA PRO A 224 0.62 -4.97 21.38
C PRO A 224 0.49 -6.49 21.46
N ASP A 225 -0.55 -6.97 22.19
CA ASP A 225 -0.78 -8.39 22.45
C ASP A 225 -1.74 -9.06 21.44
N ASP A 226 -2.23 -8.28 20.47
CA ASP A 226 -3.12 -8.79 19.42
C ASP A 226 -2.35 -9.59 18.36
N GLU A 227 -2.72 -10.84 18.14
CA GLU A 227 -2.10 -11.68 17.11
C GLU A 227 -2.66 -11.43 15.70
N TRP A 228 -3.88 -10.86 15.58
CA TRP A 228 -4.59 -10.74 14.31
C TRP A 228 -3.86 -9.88 13.27
N HIS A 229 -3.08 -8.89 13.69
CA HIS A 229 -2.37 -7.98 12.77
C HIS A 229 -1.00 -8.52 12.33
N GLY A 230 -0.36 -9.39 13.11
CA GLY A 230 0.92 -10.00 12.77
C GLY A 230 2.11 -9.02 12.71
N PHE A 231 2.04 -7.89 13.41
CA PHE A 231 3.13 -6.92 13.50
C PHE A 231 3.81 -6.97 14.86
N ALA A 232 5.12 -6.82 14.88
CA ALA A 232 5.91 -6.63 16.09
C ALA A 232 6.01 -5.14 16.44
N ASN A 233 6.37 -4.86 17.70
CA ASN A 233 6.68 -3.51 18.21
C ASN A 233 5.54 -2.49 18.06
N ILE A 234 4.31 -2.94 18.19
CA ILE A 234 3.13 -2.07 18.30
C ILE A 234 3.17 -1.38 19.67
N SER A 235 2.84 -0.09 19.71
CA SER A 235 2.66 0.68 20.94
C SER A 235 1.17 0.92 21.17
N GLU A 236 0.74 0.81 22.43
CA GLU A 236 -0.64 1.03 22.84
C GLU A 236 -1.16 2.42 22.40
N GLY A 237 -2.34 2.48 21.83
CA GLY A 237 -3.00 3.70 21.38
C GLY A 237 -2.32 4.44 20.22
N PHE A 238 -1.27 3.86 19.62
CA PHE A 238 -0.47 4.56 18.60
C PHE A 238 -1.01 4.38 17.18
N THR A 239 -1.56 3.22 16.87
CA THR A 239 -2.01 2.90 15.51
C THR A 239 -3.42 2.34 15.48
N MET A 240 -4.16 2.69 14.45
CA MET A 240 -5.54 2.28 14.23
C MET A 240 -5.71 1.74 12.80
N LEU A 241 -6.59 0.75 12.63
CA LEU A 241 -7.05 0.34 11.31
C LEU A 241 -8.19 1.26 10.84
N ASP A 242 -8.04 1.89 9.70
CA ASP A 242 -9.07 2.72 9.07
C ASP A 242 -10.32 1.87 8.70
N PRO A 243 -11.50 2.14 9.26
CA PRO A 243 -12.69 1.34 9.03
C PRO A 243 -13.10 1.21 7.56
N ILE A 244 -12.92 2.26 6.76
CA ILE A 244 -13.32 2.28 5.34
C ILE A 244 -12.39 1.45 4.44
N LYS A 245 -11.33 0.89 4.99
CA LYS A 245 -10.37 0.06 4.26
C LYS A 245 -10.50 -1.40 4.67
N ALA A 246 -10.72 -2.28 3.70
CA ALA A 246 -10.93 -3.69 3.96
C ALA A 246 -10.00 -4.55 3.12
N THR A 247 -9.11 -5.26 3.80
CA THR A 247 -8.24 -6.28 3.20
C THR A 247 -8.91 -7.65 3.36
N ILE A 248 -9.14 -8.33 2.25
CA ILE A 248 -9.74 -9.66 2.21
C ILE A 248 -8.61 -10.68 2.08
N ILE A 249 -8.57 -11.65 2.99
CA ILE A 249 -7.59 -12.73 3.02
C ILE A 249 -8.19 -13.95 2.31
N THR A 250 -7.40 -14.54 1.41
CA THR A 250 -7.70 -15.80 0.74
C THR A 250 -7.04 -16.97 1.47
N PRO A 251 -7.60 -18.21 1.41
CA PRO A 251 -7.02 -19.38 2.06
C PRO A 251 -5.64 -19.75 1.52
N GLY A 252 -4.80 -20.33 2.37
CA GLY A 252 -3.54 -20.97 1.96
C GLY A 252 -2.26 -20.38 2.53
N LEU A 253 -2.34 -19.24 3.23
CA LEU A 253 -1.21 -18.65 3.96
C LEU A 253 -1.71 -18.12 5.30
N GLU A 254 -1.09 -18.55 6.38
CA GLU A 254 -1.35 -18.05 7.72
C GLU A 254 -0.54 -16.77 8.00
N ILE A 255 -0.98 -16.01 8.99
CA ILE A 255 -0.29 -14.77 9.38
C ILE A 255 1.12 -15.04 9.93
N SER A 256 1.36 -16.24 10.43
CA SER A 256 2.68 -16.75 10.85
C SER A 256 3.66 -16.93 9.69
N GLY A 257 3.17 -16.95 8.44
CA GLY A 257 3.97 -17.25 7.25
C GLY A 257 3.94 -18.71 6.83
N GLU A 258 3.19 -19.57 7.55
CA GLU A 258 3.06 -20.98 7.20
C GLU A 258 2.07 -21.16 6.03
N PHE A 259 2.53 -21.91 5.01
CA PHE A 259 1.68 -22.29 3.89
C PHE A 259 0.82 -23.53 4.24
N GLY A 260 -0.46 -23.45 3.91
CA GLY A 260 -1.35 -24.62 3.96
C GLY A 260 -0.98 -25.67 2.92
N GLU A 261 -1.63 -26.84 2.98
CA GLU A 261 -1.50 -27.85 1.92
C GLU A 261 -2.14 -27.40 0.60
N ARG A 262 -3.24 -26.67 0.71
CA ARG A 262 -3.97 -26.04 -0.40
C ARG A 262 -4.06 -24.56 -0.21
N GLY A 263 -4.15 -23.84 -1.31
CA GLY A 263 -4.28 -22.39 -1.23
C GLY A 263 -4.85 -21.77 -2.49
N ILE A 264 -5.35 -20.55 -2.31
CA ILE A 264 -5.97 -19.74 -3.35
C ILE A 264 -5.20 -18.42 -3.44
N PRO A 265 -4.16 -18.32 -4.31
CA PRO A 265 -3.45 -17.07 -4.51
C PRO A 265 -4.39 -15.94 -4.91
N ALA A 266 -4.27 -14.79 -4.25
CA ALA A 266 -5.20 -13.68 -4.45
C ALA A 266 -5.18 -13.11 -5.87
N GLY A 267 -4.07 -13.29 -6.61
CA GLY A 267 -3.98 -12.89 -8.03
C GLY A 267 -5.00 -13.60 -8.91
N LEU A 268 -5.31 -14.87 -8.63
CA LEU A 268 -6.33 -15.62 -9.36
C LEU A 268 -7.74 -15.10 -9.01
N VAL A 269 -8.00 -14.83 -7.72
CA VAL A 269 -9.28 -14.25 -7.28
C VAL A 269 -9.49 -12.87 -7.91
N SER A 270 -8.49 -12.01 -7.88
CA SER A 270 -8.58 -10.67 -8.47
C SER A 270 -8.81 -10.73 -9.98
N LYS A 271 -8.18 -11.68 -10.68
CA LYS A 271 -8.40 -11.89 -12.12
C LYS A 271 -9.80 -12.38 -12.43
N TYR A 272 -10.31 -13.34 -11.63
CA TYR A 272 -11.68 -13.81 -11.72
C TYR A 272 -12.67 -12.67 -11.47
N LEU A 273 -12.47 -11.88 -10.42
CA LEU A 273 -13.31 -10.73 -10.11
C LEU A 273 -13.33 -9.70 -11.25
N ALA A 274 -12.16 -9.43 -11.84
CA ALA A 274 -12.04 -8.50 -12.98
C ALA A 274 -12.86 -8.96 -14.18
N GLU A 275 -12.90 -10.25 -14.47
CA GLU A 275 -13.72 -10.83 -15.52
C GLU A 275 -15.23 -10.71 -15.24
N HIS A 276 -15.61 -10.59 -13.97
CA HIS A 276 -16.97 -10.32 -13.51
C HIS A 276 -17.27 -8.82 -13.28
N GLY A 277 -16.41 -7.94 -13.81
CA GLY A 277 -16.59 -6.48 -13.75
C GLY A 277 -16.26 -5.84 -12.41
N ILE A 278 -15.50 -6.54 -11.55
CA ILE A 278 -15.06 -6.05 -10.23
C ILE A 278 -13.54 -5.87 -10.23
N VAL A 279 -13.09 -4.63 -10.09
CA VAL A 279 -11.67 -4.29 -9.99
C VAL A 279 -11.33 -4.01 -8.53
N VAL A 280 -10.37 -4.75 -7.98
CA VAL A 280 -9.86 -4.54 -6.63
C VAL A 280 -8.75 -3.49 -6.64
N GLU A 281 -8.54 -2.80 -5.54
CA GLU A 281 -7.57 -1.71 -5.47
C GLU A 281 -6.12 -2.20 -5.40
N LYS A 282 -5.88 -3.28 -4.67
CA LYS A 282 -4.56 -3.90 -4.53
C LYS A 282 -4.69 -5.41 -4.42
N THR A 283 -3.73 -6.13 -5.02
CA THR A 283 -3.62 -7.58 -4.90
C THR A 283 -2.26 -7.94 -4.28
N GLY A 284 -2.27 -8.74 -3.22
CA GLY A 284 -1.08 -9.36 -2.60
C GLY A 284 -0.96 -10.83 -2.96
N LEU A 285 -0.17 -11.59 -2.18
CA LEU A 285 -0.03 -13.04 -2.39
C LEU A 285 -1.33 -13.78 -2.04
N TYR A 286 -1.83 -13.57 -0.83
CA TYR A 286 -3.07 -14.17 -0.28
C TYR A 286 -3.98 -13.12 0.31
N SER A 287 -3.95 -11.94 -0.23
CA SER A 287 -4.84 -10.85 0.18
C SER A 287 -5.14 -9.93 -0.99
N PHE A 288 -6.32 -9.36 -1.01
CA PHE A 288 -6.65 -8.24 -1.88
C PHE A 288 -7.40 -7.18 -1.10
N PHE A 289 -7.33 -5.95 -1.57
CA PHE A 289 -7.79 -4.78 -0.84
C PHE A 289 -8.89 -4.06 -1.60
N ILE A 290 -9.92 -3.63 -0.86
CA ILE A 290 -10.99 -2.77 -1.34
C ILE A 290 -11.18 -1.57 -0.41
N MET A 291 -11.82 -0.53 -0.90
CA MET A 291 -12.04 0.70 -0.17
C MET A 291 -13.49 1.17 -0.29
N PHE A 292 -14.05 1.61 0.83
CA PHE A 292 -15.39 2.17 0.95
C PHE A 292 -15.31 3.70 0.87
N THR A 293 -15.40 4.23 -0.34
CA THR A 293 -15.36 5.67 -0.57
C THR A 293 -16.73 6.31 -0.36
N ILE A 294 -16.77 7.63 -0.20
CA ILE A 294 -18.02 8.41 -0.18
C ILE A 294 -18.87 8.05 -1.40
N GLY A 295 -20.14 7.74 -1.16
CA GLY A 295 -21.11 7.35 -2.19
C GLY A 295 -21.06 5.87 -2.58
N ILE A 296 -20.29 5.03 -1.88
CA ILE A 296 -20.39 3.56 -2.00
C ILE A 296 -21.79 3.10 -1.53
N THR A 297 -22.36 2.13 -2.20
CA THR A 297 -23.68 1.61 -1.85
C THR A 297 -23.66 0.12 -1.61
N LYS A 298 -24.60 -0.37 -0.81
CA LYS A 298 -24.81 -1.80 -0.53
C LYS A 298 -24.88 -2.64 -1.80
N GLY A 299 -25.49 -2.14 -2.86
CA GLY A 299 -25.58 -2.86 -4.14
C GLY A 299 -24.20 -3.19 -4.72
N ARG A 300 -23.23 -2.29 -4.61
CA ARG A 300 -21.88 -2.48 -5.16
C ARG A 300 -21.07 -3.52 -4.38
N TRP A 301 -20.99 -3.40 -3.06
CA TRP A 301 -20.22 -4.38 -2.31
C TRP A 301 -20.92 -5.75 -2.20
N ASN A 302 -22.27 -5.81 -2.29
CA ASN A 302 -23.01 -7.06 -2.40
C ASN A 302 -22.67 -7.83 -3.69
N THR A 303 -22.43 -7.11 -4.79
CA THR A 303 -21.92 -7.73 -6.02
C THR A 303 -20.59 -8.44 -5.78
N LEU A 304 -19.68 -7.85 -5.01
CA LEU A 304 -18.43 -8.50 -4.63
C LEU A 304 -18.68 -9.77 -3.80
N VAL A 305 -19.55 -9.70 -2.76
CA VAL A 305 -19.87 -10.88 -1.93
C VAL A 305 -20.43 -12.02 -2.77
N THR A 306 -21.35 -11.69 -3.69
CA THR A 306 -21.94 -12.68 -4.62
C THR A 306 -20.89 -13.27 -5.57
N ALA A 307 -19.99 -12.46 -6.10
CA ALA A 307 -18.92 -12.95 -6.97
C ALA A 307 -17.92 -13.85 -6.22
N LEU A 308 -17.66 -13.57 -4.92
CA LEU A 308 -16.83 -14.44 -4.08
C LEU A 308 -17.51 -15.77 -3.77
N GLN A 309 -18.84 -15.79 -3.58
CA GLN A 309 -19.62 -17.03 -3.43
C GLN A 309 -19.58 -17.85 -4.73
N GLN A 310 -19.74 -17.18 -5.88
CA GLN A 310 -19.62 -17.85 -7.18
C GLN A 310 -18.21 -18.41 -7.40
N PHE A 311 -17.16 -17.65 -7.02
CA PHE A 311 -15.78 -18.14 -7.07
C PHE A 311 -15.61 -19.41 -6.23
N LYS A 312 -16.16 -19.43 -5.00
CA LYS A 312 -16.11 -20.63 -4.14
C LYS A 312 -16.78 -21.81 -4.81
N ASP A 313 -17.98 -21.63 -5.34
CA ASP A 313 -18.71 -22.68 -6.03
C ASP A 313 -17.95 -23.23 -7.25
N ASP A 314 -17.36 -22.36 -8.04
CA ASP A 314 -16.57 -22.73 -9.21
C ASP A 314 -15.25 -23.43 -8.83
N TYR A 315 -14.60 -22.97 -7.74
CA TYR A 315 -13.40 -23.59 -7.19
C TYR A 315 -13.69 -24.98 -6.62
N ASP A 316 -14.70 -25.14 -5.79
CA ASP A 316 -15.04 -26.41 -5.13
C ASP A 316 -15.47 -27.48 -6.15
N ARG A 317 -16.10 -27.08 -7.24
CA ARG A 317 -16.45 -27.96 -8.36
C ARG A 317 -15.31 -28.12 -9.37
N ASN A 318 -14.17 -27.46 -9.17
CA ASN A 318 -13.05 -27.41 -10.10
C ASN A 318 -13.52 -27.09 -11.54
N GLN A 319 -14.37 -26.06 -11.68
CA GLN A 319 -14.93 -25.68 -12.97
C GLN A 319 -13.82 -25.37 -13.98
N PRO A 320 -13.97 -25.82 -15.25
CA PRO A 320 -12.98 -25.51 -16.28
C PRO A 320 -12.96 -24.01 -16.57
N LEU A 321 -11.76 -23.47 -16.76
CA LEU A 321 -11.56 -22.01 -16.91
C LEU A 321 -12.28 -21.43 -18.12
N TRP A 322 -12.47 -22.18 -19.20
CA TRP A 322 -13.25 -21.72 -20.36
C TRP A 322 -14.70 -21.35 -19.99
N ARG A 323 -15.22 -21.90 -18.88
CA ARG A 323 -16.58 -21.66 -18.40
C ARG A 323 -16.64 -20.49 -17.41
N CYS A 324 -15.73 -20.42 -16.45
CA CYS A 324 -15.76 -19.42 -15.39
C CYS A 324 -14.89 -18.18 -15.68
N MET A 325 -13.97 -18.28 -16.65
CA MET A 325 -13.10 -17.18 -17.11
C MET A 325 -12.91 -17.20 -18.63
N PRO A 326 -14.00 -17.05 -19.44
CA PRO A 326 -13.96 -17.25 -20.89
C PRO A 326 -13.08 -16.22 -21.62
N ASP A 327 -13.06 -14.96 -21.22
CA ASP A 327 -12.26 -13.92 -21.87
C ASP A 327 -10.77 -14.09 -21.55
N PHE A 328 -10.45 -14.54 -20.35
CA PHE A 328 -9.09 -14.91 -19.98
C PHE A 328 -8.58 -16.10 -20.83
N VAL A 329 -9.38 -17.15 -20.96
CA VAL A 329 -9.00 -18.34 -21.77
C VAL A 329 -8.88 -17.98 -23.25
N LYS A 330 -9.70 -17.08 -23.77
CA LYS A 330 -9.58 -16.58 -25.15
C LYS A 330 -8.22 -15.90 -25.40
N GLN A 331 -7.71 -15.18 -24.39
CA GLN A 331 -6.39 -14.56 -24.46
C GLN A 331 -5.26 -15.57 -24.21
N TYR A 332 -5.49 -16.57 -23.35
CA TYR A 332 -4.52 -17.59 -22.95
C TYR A 332 -5.06 -19.02 -23.14
N PRO A 333 -5.15 -19.53 -24.39
CA PRO A 333 -5.80 -20.82 -24.70
C PRO A 333 -5.17 -22.03 -24.00
N ARG A 334 -3.95 -21.93 -23.52
CA ARG A 334 -3.28 -23.00 -22.76
C ARG A 334 -4.06 -23.45 -21.49
N TYR A 335 -4.89 -22.58 -20.97
CA TYR A 335 -5.68 -22.84 -19.76
C TYR A 335 -7.07 -23.43 -20.04
N GLU A 336 -7.49 -23.58 -21.29
CA GLU A 336 -8.86 -23.95 -21.68
C GLU A 336 -9.40 -25.17 -20.92
N LYS A 337 -8.58 -26.21 -20.80
CA LYS A 337 -8.96 -27.49 -20.17
C LYS A 337 -8.61 -27.59 -18.69
N MET A 338 -8.02 -26.56 -18.12
CA MET A 338 -7.62 -26.53 -16.73
C MET A 338 -8.79 -26.15 -15.83
N GLY A 339 -8.95 -26.81 -14.70
CA GLY A 339 -9.92 -26.44 -13.67
C GLY A 339 -9.41 -25.23 -12.86
N LEU A 340 -10.35 -24.46 -12.29
CA LEU A 340 -10.01 -23.31 -11.45
C LEU A 340 -9.24 -23.75 -10.19
N GLY A 341 -9.67 -24.83 -9.54
CA GLY A 341 -8.96 -25.40 -8.38
C GLY A 341 -7.57 -25.90 -8.73
N ASP A 342 -7.42 -26.57 -9.89
CA ASP A 342 -6.11 -27.05 -10.37
C ASP A 342 -5.13 -25.90 -10.60
N LEU A 343 -5.58 -24.79 -11.22
CA LEU A 343 -4.76 -23.62 -11.43
C LEU A 343 -4.35 -22.98 -10.11
N CYS A 344 -5.30 -22.81 -9.17
CA CYS A 344 -5.00 -22.30 -7.84
C CYS A 344 -3.94 -23.13 -7.13
N GLN A 345 -4.06 -24.45 -7.18
CA GLN A 345 -3.12 -25.37 -6.53
C GLN A 345 -1.73 -25.30 -7.17
N LEU A 346 -1.64 -25.27 -8.49
CA LEU A 346 -0.35 -25.13 -9.19
C LEU A 346 0.38 -23.84 -8.83
N ALA A 347 -0.35 -22.70 -8.79
CA ALA A 347 0.22 -21.43 -8.41
C ALA A 347 0.61 -21.39 -6.91
N HIS A 348 -0.21 -21.98 -6.04
CA HIS A 348 0.08 -22.13 -4.62
C HIS A 348 1.35 -22.97 -4.37
N GLU A 349 1.53 -24.08 -5.09
CA GLU A 349 2.72 -24.90 -4.99
C GLU A 349 3.99 -24.17 -5.47
N ALA A 350 3.87 -23.32 -6.49
CA ALA A 350 4.96 -22.49 -6.93
C ALA A 350 5.35 -21.47 -5.83
N TYR A 351 4.38 -20.81 -5.20
CA TYR A 351 4.64 -19.87 -4.09
C TYR A 351 5.29 -20.58 -2.90
N ARG A 352 4.78 -21.75 -2.52
CA ARG A 352 5.30 -22.55 -1.40
C ARG A 352 6.71 -23.06 -1.67
N ARG A 353 6.99 -23.56 -2.88
CA ARG A 353 8.32 -24.08 -3.27
C ARG A 353 9.41 -23.01 -3.13
N HIS A 354 9.11 -21.77 -3.47
CA HIS A 354 10.05 -20.65 -3.40
C HIS A 354 9.98 -19.88 -2.07
N ASP A 355 9.17 -20.33 -1.11
CA ASP A 355 8.97 -19.64 0.18
C ASP A 355 8.67 -18.13 -0.01
N LEU A 356 7.73 -17.85 -0.91
CA LEU A 356 7.49 -16.49 -1.38
C LEU A 356 6.99 -15.56 -0.27
N ALA A 357 6.30 -16.07 0.75
CA ALA A 357 5.88 -15.29 1.91
C ALA A 357 7.07 -14.69 2.65
N ARG A 358 8.15 -15.49 2.85
CA ARG A 358 9.40 -15.01 3.44
C ARG A 358 10.11 -14.03 2.51
N ILE A 359 10.34 -14.41 1.25
CA ILE A 359 11.05 -13.55 0.31
C ILE A 359 10.40 -12.18 0.18
N THR A 360 9.08 -12.10 0.00
CA THR A 360 8.36 -10.83 -0.14
C THR A 360 8.34 -9.98 1.14
N THR A 361 8.62 -10.57 2.29
CA THR A 361 8.81 -9.84 3.55
C THR A 361 10.25 -9.36 3.66
N GLU A 362 11.21 -10.25 3.42
CA GLU A 362 12.64 -9.97 3.57
C GLU A 362 13.17 -8.94 2.56
N VAL A 363 12.63 -8.87 1.34
CA VAL A 363 13.07 -7.85 0.34
C VAL A 363 12.93 -6.42 0.85
N TYR A 364 11.97 -6.15 1.76
CA TYR A 364 11.77 -4.82 2.36
C TYR A 364 12.46 -4.64 3.72
N LEU A 365 12.93 -5.73 4.34
CA LEU A 365 13.63 -5.72 5.63
C LEU A 365 15.13 -5.89 5.45
N SER A 366 15.58 -6.38 4.30
CA SER A 366 16.99 -6.58 4.01
C SER A 366 17.73 -5.25 3.96
N GLU A 367 18.98 -5.26 4.40
CA GLU A 367 19.85 -4.08 4.35
C GLU A 367 20.09 -3.70 2.88
N MET A 368 19.71 -2.46 2.54
CA MET A 368 19.94 -1.86 1.23
C MET A 368 21.11 -0.89 1.32
N GLU A 369 22.20 -1.21 0.63
CA GLU A 369 23.36 -0.33 0.55
C GLU A 369 23.07 0.82 -0.42
N ALA A 370 22.99 2.05 0.08
CA ALA A 370 22.99 3.26 -0.72
C ALA A 370 24.45 3.57 -1.17
N ALA A 371 24.82 3.10 -2.35
CA ALA A 371 26.18 3.30 -2.90
C ALA A 371 26.36 4.70 -3.49
N LEU A 372 25.31 5.31 -4.02
CA LEU A 372 25.28 6.66 -4.59
C LEU A 372 23.97 7.36 -4.20
N ARG A 373 24.02 8.70 -4.16
CA ARG A 373 22.75 9.47 -4.05
C ARG A 373 21.93 9.30 -5.33
N PRO A 374 20.61 9.26 -5.27
CA PRO A 374 19.75 9.10 -6.45
C PRO A 374 20.02 10.16 -7.53
N ALA A 375 20.31 11.41 -7.15
CA ALA A 375 20.65 12.48 -8.09
C ALA A 375 21.98 12.21 -8.84
N ASP A 376 22.98 11.63 -8.16
CA ASP A 376 24.26 11.30 -8.79
C ASP A 376 24.11 10.09 -9.73
N ALA A 377 23.29 9.10 -9.34
CA ALA A 377 22.94 7.97 -10.19
C ALA A 377 22.18 8.44 -11.45
N PHE A 378 21.21 9.32 -11.30
CA PHE A 378 20.47 9.93 -12.43
C PHE A 378 21.41 10.70 -13.37
N ASN A 379 22.35 11.49 -12.84
CA ASN A 379 23.35 12.20 -13.66
C ASN A 379 24.21 11.23 -14.47
N LYS A 380 24.62 10.09 -13.90
CA LYS A 380 25.35 9.04 -14.63
C LYS A 380 24.46 8.41 -15.73
N MET A 381 23.21 8.11 -15.41
CA MET A 381 22.25 7.55 -16.37
C MET A 381 22.05 8.51 -17.57
N THR A 382 21.88 9.81 -17.35
CA THR A 382 21.70 10.79 -18.43
C THR A 382 22.94 10.95 -19.30
N ARG A 383 24.14 10.65 -18.76
CA ARG A 383 25.41 10.61 -19.50
C ARG A 383 25.67 9.26 -20.18
N ARG A 384 24.70 8.32 -20.08
CA ARG A 384 24.84 6.95 -20.61
C ARG A 384 25.99 6.15 -20.00
N GLU A 385 26.37 6.47 -18.75
CA GLU A 385 27.31 5.68 -17.95
C GLU A 385 26.59 4.48 -17.30
N ILE A 386 25.87 3.73 -18.13
CA ILE A 386 25.07 2.56 -17.77
C ILE A 386 25.39 1.38 -18.65
N GLU A 387 25.17 0.19 -18.13
CA GLU A 387 25.22 -1.05 -18.87
C GLU A 387 24.00 -1.92 -18.55
N ARG A 388 23.57 -2.69 -19.52
CA ARG A 388 22.46 -3.62 -19.40
C ARG A 388 22.97 -4.93 -18.83
N VAL A 389 22.50 -5.30 -17.63
CA VAL A 389 22.98 -6.47 -16.89
C VAL A 389 21.90 -7.53 -16.84
N ASP A 390 22.26 -8.78 -17.16
CA ASP A 390 21.39 -9.94 -17.03
C ASP A 390 20.99 -10.15 -15.56
N ILE A 391 19.74 -10.56 -15.31
CA ILE A 391 19.19 -10.74 -13.96
C ILE A 391 20.06 -11.67 -13.09
N ASP A 392 20.69 -12.67 -13.68
CA ASP A 392 21.53 -13.63 -12.96
C ASP A 392 22.90 -13.04 -12.54
N ALA A 393 23.24 -11.85 -13.03
CA ALA A 393 24.48 -11.15 -12.73
C ALA A 393 24.29 -9.84 -11.96
N LEU A 394 23.11 -9.62 -11.37
CA LEU A 394 22.77 -8.36 -10.70
C LEU A 394 23.36 -8.22 -9.29
N GLU A 395 23.65 -9.32 -8.58
CA GLU A 395 24.16 -9.25 -7.20
C GLU A 395 25.42 -8.39 -7.13
N GLY A 396 25.40 -7.40 -6.22
CA GLY A 396 26.50 -6.45 -6.05
C GLY A 396 26.51 -5.27 -7.04
N ARG A 397 25.69 -5.27 -8.10
CA ARG A 397 25.59 -4.17 -9.06
C ARG A 397 24.75 -3.02 -8.48
N ILE A 398 24.94 -1.81 -9.00
CA ILE A 398 24.22 -0.60 -8.58
C ILE A 398 23.16 -0.30 -9.62
N THR A 399 21.90 -0.20 -9.21
CA THR A 399 20.82 0.12 -10.15
C THR A 399 20.90 1.57 -10.65
N ALA A 400 20.69 1.74 -11.94
CA ALA A 400 20.52 3.06 -12.57
C ALA A 400 19.03 3.49 -12.61
N VAL A 401 18.12 2.54 -12.42
CA VAL A 401 16.67 2.72 -12.58
C VAL A 401 15.92 2.39 -11.31
N LEU A 402 14.70 2.92 -11.20
CA LEU A 402 13.75 2.55 -10.15
C LEU A 402 13.24 1.14 -10.43
N LEU A 403 13.31 0.24 -9.44
CA LEU A 403 12.74 -1.10 -9.52
C LEU A 403 11.51 -1.21 -8.64
N THR A 404 10.36 -1.39 -9.25
CA THR A 404 9.07 -1.40 -8.54
C THR A 404 8.18 -2.52 -9.07
N PRO A 405 7.87 -3.55 -8.28
CA PRO A 405 6.89 -4.56 -8.64
C PRO A 405 5.47 -4.01 -8.51
N TYR A 406 4.61 -4.36 -9.47
CA TYR A 406 3.19 -4.08 -9.46
C TYR A 406 2.39 -5.39 -9.54
N PRO A 407 1.53 -5.69 -8.54
CA PRO A 407 1.38 -5.01 -7.25
C PRO A 407 2.58 -5.25 -6.31
N PRO A 408 2.80 -4.44 -5.25
CA PRO A 408 1.94 -3.36 -4.75
C PRO A 408 2.34 -1.94 -5.21
N GLY A 409 3.35 -1.77 -6.06
CA GLY A 409 3.84 -0.46 -6.46
C GLY A 409 4.78 0.21 -5.44
N ILE A 410 5.42 -0.58 -4.58
CA ILE A 410 6.43 -0.12 -3.62
C ILE A 410 7.81 -0.40 -4.19
N PRO A 411 8.71 0.60 -4.29
CA PRO A 411 10.05 0.39 -4.79
C PRO A 411 10.82 -0.66 -3.99
N LEU A 412 11.46 -1.59 -4.69
CA LEU A 412 12.47 -2.51 -4.14
C LEU A 412 13.82 -1.84 -4.04
N LEU A 413 14.21 -1.13 -5.10
CA LEU A 413 15.44 -0.35 -5.16
C LEU A 413 15.16 0.99 -5.84
N ILE A 414 15.83 2.03 -5.36
CA ILE A 414 15.90 3.33 -6.02
C ILE A 414 17.27 3.52 -6.69
N PRO A 415 17.38 4.41 -7.72
CA PRO A 415 18.65 4.66 -8.39
C PRO A 415 19.79 4.96 -7.42
N GLY A 416 20.91 4.26 -7.55
CA GLY A 416 22.08 4.39 -6.69
C GLY A 416 22.20 3.37 -5.58
N GLU A 417 21.20 2.51 -5.37
CA GLU A 417 21.26 1.40 -4.43
C GLU A 417 21.83 0.13 -5.07
N ARG A 418 22.41 -0.72 -4.23
CA ARG A 418 23.07 -1.95 -4.64
C ARG A 418 22.13 -3.14 -4.50
N PHE A 419 22.13 -4.02 -5.51
CA PHE A 419 21.43 -5.29 -5.46
C PHE A 419 22.01 -6.21 -4.40
N ASN A 420 21.20 -6.63 -3.46
CA ASN A 420 21.50 -7.74 -2.58
C ASN A 420 20.91 -9.05 -3.11
N ARG A 421 21.32 -10.16 -2.52
CA ARG A 421 20.89 -11.50 -2.94
C ARG A 421 19.39 -11.72 -2.86
N THR A 422 18.75 -11.23 -1.80
CA THR A 422 17.29 -11.41 -1.59
C THR A 422 16.47 -10.76 -2.70
N ILE A 423 16.88 -9.57 -3.15
CA ILE A 423 16.22 -8.87 -4.26
C ILE A 423 16.41 -9.64 -5.57
N VAL A 424 17.60 -10.17 -5.82
CA VAL A 424 17.88 -10.97 -7.04
C VAL A 424 17.03 -12.24 -7.04
N GLU A 425 16.95 -12.97 -5.92
CA GLU A 425 16.10 -14.16 -5.77
C GLU A 425 14.61 -13.85 -6.03
N TYR A 426 14.12 -12.70 -5.52
CA TYR A 426 12.76 -12.25 -5.81
C TYR A 426 12.52 -11.98 -7.30
N LEU A 427 13.45 -11.29 -7.98
CA LEU A 427 13.34 -11.00 -9.40
C LEU A 427 13.40 -12.27 -10.26
N GLN A 428 14.27 -13.21 -9.91
CA GLN A 428 14.38 -14.52 -10.57
C GLN A 428 13.06 -15.30 -10.44
N PHE A 429 12.51 -15.35 -9.21
CA PHE A 429 11.19 -15.95 -9.00
C PHE A 429 10.11 -15.28 -9.85
N ALA A 430 10.03 -13.94 -9.86
CA ALA A 430 9.03 -13.21 -10.64
C ALA A 430 9.11 -13.55 -12.14
N CYS A 431 10.32 -13.68 -12.68
CA CYS A 431 10.54 -14.06 -14.08
C CYS A 431 10.11 -15.51 -14.35
N GLU A 432 10.47 -16.46 -13.48
CA GLU A 432 10.07 -17.86 -13.59
C GLU A 432 8.55 -18.03 -13.49
N PHE A 433 7.93 -17.34 -12.54
CA PHE A 433 6.49 -17.35 -12.36
C PHE A 433 5.76 -16.77 -13.57
N ASN A 434 6.21 -15.64 -14.09
CA ASN A 434 5.64 -15.01 -15.29
C ASN A 434 5.71 -15.94 -16.52
N ALA A 435 6.80 -16.67 -16.69
CA ALA A 435 6.94 -17.65 -17.77
C ALA A 435 6.02 -18.86 -17.60
N SER A 436 5.80 -19.28 -16.33
CA SER A 436 4.98 -20.46 -16.01
C SER A 436 3.48 -20.16 -16.03
N PHE A 437 3.09 -18.94 -15.62
CA PHE A 437 1.70 -18.51 -15.45
C PHE A 437 1.38 -17.23 -16.25
N PRO A 438 1.46 -17.24 -17.61
CA PRO A 438 1.09 -16.09 -18.42
C PRO A 438 -0.36 -15.64 -18.12
N GLY A 439 -0.55 -14.33 -18.00
CA GLY A 439 -1.83 -13.72 -17.60
C GLY A 439 -1.94 -13.41 -16.11
N PHE A 440 -0.98 -13.91 -15.29
CA PHE A 440 -0.86 -13.63 -13.85
C PHE A 440 0.50 -12.99 -13.50
N GLU A 441 1.10 -12.31 -14.47
CA GLU A 441 2.44 -11.74 -14.35
C GLU A 441 2.50 -10.68 -13.25
N THR A 442 3.60 -10.70 -12.48
CA THR A 442 4.05 -9.57 -11.70
C THR A 442 4.87 -8.65 -12.62
N ILE A 443 4.35 -7.47 -12.90
CA ILE A 443 5.07 -6.45 -13.67
C ILE A 443 6.06 -5.77 -12.76
N VAL A 444 7.36 -5.83 -13.11
CA VAL A 444 8.40 -5.09 -12.39
C VAL A 444 8.88 -3.94 -13.26
N HIS A 445 8.52 -2.71 -12.87
CA HIS A 445 9.06 -1.51 -13.52
C HIS A 445 10.58 -1.48 -13.35
N GLY A 446 11.31 -1.09 -14.40
CA GLY A 446 12.77 -1.09 -14.43
C GLY A 446 13.39 -2.41 -14.94
N LEU A 447 12.59 -3.48 -15.04
CA LEU A 447 12.99 -4.72 -15.64
C LEU A 447 12.67 -4.70 -17.14
N SER A 448 13.65 -4.97 -17.99
CA SER A 448 13.48 -5.08 -19.44
C SER A 448 13.57 -6.53 -19.88
N MET A 449 12.81 -6.87 -20.91
CA MET A 449 12.66 -8.23 -21.43
C MET A 449 13.14 -8.29 -22.89
N GLU A 450 13.85 -9.34 -23.24
CA GLU A 450 14.30 -9.62 -24.61
C GLU A 450 13.99 -11.05 -24.98
N GLN A 451 13.31 -11.24 -26.10
CA GLN A 451 13.06 -12.56 -26.66
C GLN A 451 14.22 -12.92 -27.60
N ARG A 452 14.88 -14.05 -27.35
CA ARG A 452 15.95 -14.58 -28.18
C ARG A 452 15.43 -15.34 -29.41
N GLU A 453 16.30 -15.59 -30.37
CA GLU A 453 15.99 -16.35 -31.60
C GLU A 453 15.51 -17.79 -31.30
N ASP A 454 15.95 -18.37 -30.19
CA ASP A 454 15.54 -19.70 -29.73
C ASP A 454 14.17 -19.70 -29.00
N GLY A 455 13.51 -18.53 -28.91
CA GLY A 455 12.24 -18.34 -28.23
C GLY A 455 12.35 -18.15 -26.71
N SER A 456 13.55 -18.25 -26.13
CA SER A 456 13.76 -17.98 -24.69
C SER A 456 13.64 -16.48 -24.39
N ILE A 457 13.16 -16.17 -23.18
CA ILE A 457 13.05 -14.79 -22.68
C ILE A 457 14.19 -14.56 -21.69
N ARG A 458 14.90 -13.45 -21.87
CA ARG A 458 15.90 -12.96 -20.95
C ARG A 458 15.46 -11.64 -20.34
N TYR A 459 15.80 -11.45 -19.08
CA TYR A 459 15.46 -10.25 -18.33
C TYR A 459 16.73 -9.51 -17.93
N TYR A 460 16.65 -8.18 -17.99
CA TYR A 460 17.79 -7.28 -17.76
C TYR A 460 17.38 -6.08 -16.96
N VAL A 461 18.35 -5.51 -16.24
CA VAL A 461 18.23 -4.21 -15.60
C VAL A 461 19.39 -3.32 -16.03
N ASP A 462 19.09 -2.02 -16.21
CA ASP A 462 20.12 -1.03 -16.45
C ASP A 462 20.82 -0.71 -15.12
N CYS A 463 22.11 -1.02 -15.04
CA CYS A 463 22.98 -0.77 -13.91
C CYS A 463 24.01 0.31 -14.24
N LEU A 464 24.51 0.99 -13.22
CA LEU A 464 25.63 1.91 -13.37
C LEU A 464 26.91 1.11 -13.72
N VAL A 465 27.72 1.67 -14.62
CA VAL A 465 29.05 1.10 -14.93
C VAL A 465 29.94 1.23 -13.70
N ASP A 466 30.47 0.11 -13.23
CA ASP A 466 31.52 0.10 -12.20
C ASP A 466 32.82 0.66 -12.79
N LYS A 467 33.31 1.78 -12.24
CA LYS A 467 34.61 2.34 -12.59
C LYS A 467 35.64 1.97 -11.57
#